data_cdf5c4fe7dd99490a0336dd3ef77c9dd
#
_entry.id   cdf5c4fe7dd99490a0336dd3ef77c9dd
#
_cell.length_a   1.000
_cell.length_b   1.000
_cell.length_c   1.000
_cell.angle_alpha   90.00
_cell.angle_beta   90.00
_cell.angle_gamma   90.00
#
_symmetry.space_group_name_H-M   'P 1'
#
loop_
_entity.id
_entity.type
_entity.pdbx_description
1 polymer ?
#
loop_
_entity_poly.entity_id
_entity_poly.type
_entity_poly.pdbx_seq_one_letter_code
_entity_poly.pdbx_strand_id
1 'polypeptide(L)'
;MNPTLALAINRYPLLIPRIYNYLRLAIMPLEEIAAVVPTTSTILDVGCGYGLLDIYLAETSPNRTVIGSELNSKRVRIAQKISQDLENVKFFEENLLHPDRVQNIDCILLIDLLHHVSYEQQSELLATIYSLLPNGGTLIIKDLDNRPAFKYYWNLIHDKLVTGFDRLYFSSALKQRKNIEFLGFKITDYSQINHPFYAHYLMVARKM
;
A
#
# COMPACT_ATOMS: atom_id res chain seq x y z
N MET A 1 3.95 15.83 -13.33
CA MET A 1 3.80 14.35 -13.28
C MET A 1 5.02 13.73 -13.94
N ASN A 2 5.70 12.85 -13.25
CA ASN A 2 6.87 12.11 -13.72
C ASN A 2 6.50 11.31 -14.99
N PRO A 3 7.35 11.24 -16.04
CA PRO A 3 7.08 10.50 -17.28
C PRO A 3 6.73 9.03 -17.04
N THR A 4 7.42 8.33 -16.14
CA THR A 4 7.15 6.93 -15.80
C THR A 4 5.76 6.75 -15.18
N LEU A 5 5.35 7.69 -14.33
CA LEU A 5 4.01 7.66 -13.75
C LEU A 5 2.92 7.90 -14.80
N ALA A 6 3.19 8.78 -15.76
CA ALA A 6 2.29 9.00 -16.90
C ALA A 6 2.17 7.73 -17.76
N LEU A 7 3.27 7.01 -17.99
CA LEU A 7 3.26 5.74 -18.69
C LEU A 7 2.43 4.68 -17.94
N ALA A 8 2.67 4.51 -16.63
CA ALA A 8 1.93 3.57 -15.81
C ALA A 8 0.40 3.82 -15.86
N ILE A 9 -0.04 5.09 -15.77
CA ILE A 9 -1.46 5.44 -15.88
C ILE A 9 -2.03 5.17 -17.29
N ASN A 10 -1.24 5.44 -18.32
CA ASN A 10 -1.69 5.24 -19.70
C ASN A 10 -1.89 3.76 -20.07
N ARG A 11 -1.36 2.82 -19.27
CA ARG A 11 -1.63 1.38 -19.43
C ARG A 11 -3.10 1.00 -19.20
N TYR A 12 -3.88 1.84 -18.49
CA TYR A 12 -5.29 1.58 -18.20
C TYR A 12 -6.17 1.94 -19.40
N PRO A 13 -6.69 0.94 -20.18
CA PRO A 13 -7.49 1.22 -21.36
C PRO A 13 -8.93 1.62 -21.00
N LEU A 14 -9.40 1.21 -19.82
CA LEU A 14 -10.76 1.47 -19.35
C LEU A 14 -10.83 2.83 -18.65
N LEU A 15 -11.87 3.59 -18.96
CA LEU A 15 -12.07 4.94 -18.43
C LEU A 15 -12.18 4.97 -16.90
N ILE A 16 -12.96 4.05 -16.31
CA ILE A 16 -13.21 4.02 -14.85
C ILE A 16 -11.94 3.76 -14.05
N PRO A 17 -11.14 2.70 -14.27
CA PRO A 17 -9.87 2.50 -13.56
C PRO A 17 -8.88 3.65 -13.78
N ARG A 18 -8.87 4.23 -14.99
CA ARG A 18 -7.99 5.35 -15.32
C ARG A 18 -8.34 6.61 -14.54
N ILE A 19 -9.63 6.99 -14.50
CA ILE A 19 -10.11 8.12 -13.71
C ILE A 19 -9.86 7.86 -12.22
N TYR A 20 -10.16 6.66 -11.71
CA TYR A 20 -9.88 6.28 -10.33
C TYR A 20 -8.41 6.50 -9.96
N ASN A 21 -7.48 6.04 -10.79
CA ASN A 21 -6.05 6.22 -10.55
C ASN A 21 -5.61 7.68 -10.62
N TYR A 22 -6.16 8.49 -11.52
CA TYR A 22 -5.91 9.93 -11.54
C TYR A 22 -6.39 10.63 -10.25
N LEU A 23 -7.57 10.29 -9.77
CA LEU A 23 -8.10 10.83 -8.51
C LEU A 23 -7.25 10.36 -7.32
N ARG A 24 -6.85 9.09 -7.33
CA ARG A 24 -5.98 8.53 -6.28
C ARG A 24 -4.63 9.21 -6.22
N LEU A 25 -4.03 9.58 -7.36
CA LEU A 25 -2.75 10.31 -7.39
C LEU A 25 -2.83 11.69 -6.74
N ALA A 26 -3.99 12.34 -6.80
CA ALA A 26 -4.18 13.61 -6.12
C ALA A 26 -4.12 13.49 -4.58
N ILE A 27 -4.27 12.26 -4.07
CA ILE A 27 -4.36 11.97 -2.64
C ILE A 27 -3.15 11.15 -2.16
N MET A 28 -2.67 10.22 -3.02
CA MET A 28 -1.59 9.31 -2.69
C MET A 28 -0.25 9.85 -3.22
N PRO A 29 0.72 10.14 -2.35
CA PRO A 29 2.04 10.62 -2.74
C PRO A 29 2.90 9.45 -3.24
N LEU A 30 2.59 8.96 -4.44
CA LEU A 30 3.16 7.74 -5.00
C LEU A 30 4.68 7.82 -5.14
N GLU A 31 5.22 8.98 -5.54
CA GLU A 31 6.66 9.19 -5.68
C GLU A 31 7.38 9.18 -4.32
N GLU A 32 6.75 9.75 -3.28
CA GLU A 32 7.30 9.72 -1.92
C GLU A 32 7.32 8.29 -1.35
N ILE A 33 6.26 7.52 -1.60
CA ILE A 33 6.20 6.10 -1.23
C ILE A 33 7.30 5.33 -1.97
N ALA A 34 7.39 5.49 -3.28
CA ALA A 34 8.38 4.78 -4.09
C ALA A 34 9.84 5.12 -3.72
N ALA A 35 10.09 6.34 -3.22
CA ALA A 35 11.42 6.78 -2.79
C ALA A 35 11.93 6.03 -1.55
N VAL A 36 11.04 5.54 -0.69
CA VAL A 36 11.43 4.76 0.52
C VAL A 36 11.41 3.25 0.29
N VAL A 37 10.88 2.78 -0.85
CA VAL A 37 10.88 1.36 -1.22
C VAL A 37 12.27 0.97 -1.76
N PRO A 38 12.91 -0.09 -1.22
CA PRO A 38 14.22 -0.54 -1.71
C PRO A 38 14.22 -0.79 -3.22
N THR A 39 15.33 -0.45 -3.88
CA THR A 39 15.48 -0.60 -5.34
C THR A 39 15.84 -2.01 -5.79
N THR A 40 16.25 -2.87 -4.85
CA THR A 40 16.67 -4.25 -5.09
C THR A 40 16.03 -5.12 -4.02
N SER A 41 14.83 -5.64 -4.27
CA SER A 41 14.08 -6.43 -3.28
C SER A 41 12.89 -7.16 -3.90
N THR A 42 12.46 -8.22 -3.23
CA THR A 42 11.14 -8.82 -3.45
C THR A 42 10.12 -8.10 -2.58
N ILE A 43 9.17 -7.44 -3.21
CA ILE A 43 8.18 -6.58 -2.59
C ILE A 43 6.83 -7.26 -2.65
N LEU A 44 6.10 -7.27 -1.54
CA LEU A 44 4.70 -7.66 -1.48
C LEU A 44 3.84 -6.44 -1.15
N ASP A 45 2.98 -6.01 -2.07
CA ASP A 45 1.95 -4.99 -1.83
C ASP A 45 0.62 -5.63 -1.49
N VAL A 46 0.16 -5.37 -0.27
CA VAL A 46 -1.08 -5.93 0.28
C VAL A 46 -2.24 -4.99 0.03
N GLY A 47 -3.24 -5.45 -0.71
CA GLY A 47 -4.35 -4.59 -1.12
C GLY A 47 -3.96 -3.66 -2.26
N CYS A 48 -3.21 -4.16 -3.24
CA CYS A 48 -2.64 -3.39 -4.35
C CYS A 48 -3.67 -2.69 -5.26
N GLY A 49 -4.95 -3.02 -5.14
CA GLY A 49 -6.02 -2.45 -5.93
C GLY A 49 -5.86 -2.75 -7.43
N TYR A 50 -5.77 -1.72 -8.25
CA TYR A 50 -5.52 -1.85 -9.68
C TYR A 50 -4.04 -1.99 -10.06
N GLY A 51 -3.12 -2.05 -9.08
CA GLY A 51 -1.69 -2.27 -9.30
C GLY A 51 -0.90 -1.05 -9.80
N LEU A 52 -1.39 0.19 -9.58
CA LEU A 52 -0.70 1.38 -10.08
C LEU A 52 0.68 1.57 -9.43
N LEU A 53 0.76 1.44 -8.11
CA LEU A 53 2.03 1.55 -7.38
C LEU A 53 2.99 0.44 -7.80
N ASP A 54 2.49 -0.79 -7.88
CA ASP A 54 3.28 -1.98 -8.26
C ASP A 54 3.90 -1.84 -9.65
N ILE A 55 3.11 -1.42 -10.64
CA ILE A 55 3.60 -1.17 -12.01
C ILE A 55 4.64 -0.05 -12.01
N TYR A 56 4.39 1.05 -11.29
CA TYR A 56 5.34 2.13 -11.18
C TYR A 56 6.66 1.68 -10.51
N LEU A 57 6.59 0.88 -9.45
CA LEU A 57 7.77 0.32 -8.79
C LEU A 57 8.56 -0.61 -9.71
N ALA A 58 7.87 -1.43 -10.49
CA ALA A 58 8.50 -2.34 -11.45
C ALA A 58 9.18 -1.58 -12.61
N GLU A 59 8.53 -0.53 -13.15
CA GLU A 59 9.08 0.31 -14.23
C GLU A 59 10.26 1.18 -13.77
N THR A 60 10.28 1.59 -12.49
CA THR A 60 11.36 2.44 -11.95
C THR A 60 12.61 1.67 -11.52
N SER A 61 12.53 0.35 -11.35
CA SER A 61 13.70 -0.49 -11.10
C SER A 61 13.52 -1.92 -11.61
N PRO A 62 14.30 -2.37 -12.60
CA PRO A 62 14.24 -3.74 -13.11
C PRO A 62 14.74 -4.78 -12.09
N ASN A 63 15.44 -4.34 -11.03
CA ASN A 63 15.95 -5.21 -9.97
C ASN A 63 14.93 -5.46 -8.85
N ARG A 64 13.75 -4.88 -8.93
CA ARG A 64 12.62 -5.20 -8.05
C ARG A 64 11.86 -6.40 -8.59
N THR A 65 11.41 -7.27 -7.72
CA THR A 65 10.32 -8.22 -8.00
C THR A 65 9.12 -7.75 -7.20
N VAL A 66 8.03 -7.37 -7.87
CA VAL A 66 6.85 -6.81 -7.22
C VAL A 66 5.70 -7.82 -7.29
N ILE A 67 5.08 -8.06 -6.16
CA ILE A 67 3.94 -8.98 -6.02
C ILE A 67 2.79 -8.21 -5.40
N GLY A 68 1.73 -7.98 -6.17
CA GLY A 68 0.51 -7.37 -5.68
C GLY A 68 -0.52 -8.42 -5.27
N SER A 69 -1.08 -8.32 -4.05
CA SER A 69 -2.21 -9.12 -3.60
C SER A 69 -3.46 -8.25 -3.43
N GLU A 70 -4.60 -8.71 -3.91
CA GLU A 70 -5.88 -7.99 -3.87
C GLU A 70 -7.03 -9.01 -3.78
N LEU A 71 -8.06 -8.72 -2.99
CA LEU A 71 -9.24 -9.57 -2.82
C LEU A 71 -10.24 -9.47 -3.98
N ASN A 72 -10.25 -8.33 -4.66
CA ASN A 72 -11.20 -8.10 -5.75
C ASN A 72 -10.68 -8.67 -7.08
N SER A 73 -11.23 -9.81 -7.48
CA SER A 73 -10.84 -10.51 -8.71
C SER A 73 -10.93 -9.67 -9.99
N LYS A 74 -11.84 -8.68 -10.06
CA LYS A 74 -11.93 -7.78 -11.21
C LYS A 74 -10.74 -6.82 -11.27
N ARG A 75 -10.29 -6.30 -10.12
CA ARG A 75 -9.11 -5.44 -10.04
C ARG A 75 -7.85 -6.22 -10.40
N VAL A 76 -7.69 -7.43 -9.85
CA VAL A 76 -6.57 -8.34 -10.17
C VAL A 76 -6.49 -8.61 -11.67
N ARG A 77 -7.60 -8.99 -12.32
CA ARG A 77 -7.62 -9.23 -13.78
C ARG A 77 -7.22 -8.01 -14.59
N ILE A 78 -7.60 -6.80 -14.17
CA ILE A 78 -7.19 -5.57 -14.85
C ILE A 78 -5.67 -5.36 -14.65
N ALA A 79 -5.17 -5.46 -13.42
CA ALA A 79 -3.75 -5.32 -13.11
C ALA A 79 -2.90 -6.32 -13.91
N GLN A 80 -3.27 -7.59 -13.94
CA GLN A 80 -2.61 -8.63 -14.73
C GLN A 80 -2.59 -8.30 -16.24
N LYS A 81 -3.73 -7.84 -16.78
CA LYS A 81 -3.83 -7.51 -18.20
C LYS A 81 -2.93 -6.36 -18.63
N ILE A 82 -2.81 -5.31 -17.80
CA ILE A 82 -2.06 -4.12 -18.16
C ILE A 82 -0.56 -4.22 -17.88
N SER A 83 -0.13 -5.30 -17.23
CA SER A 83 1.26 -5.56 -16.87
C SER A 83 1.88 -6.77 -17.58
N GLN A 84 1.21 -7.30 -18.63
CA GLN A 84 1.64 -8.53 -19.31
C GLN A 84 3.04 -8.45 -19.94
N ASP A 85 3.51 -7.24 -20.25
CA ASP A 85 4.82 -6.95 -20.81
C ASP A 85 5.90 -6.71 -19.75
N LEU A 86 5.55 -6.70 -18.46
CA LEU A 86 6.47 -6.53 -17.35
C LEU A 86 6.78 -7.90 -16.70
N GLU A 87 8.02 -8.31 -16.76
CA GLU A 87 8.45 -9.61 -16.23
C GLU A 87 8.61 -9.62 -14.70
N ASN A 88 8.81 -8.43 -14.12
CA ASN A 88 9.15 -8.24 -12.71
C ASN A 88 7.96 -7.81 -11.83
N VAL A 89 6.72 -7.91 -12.32
CA VAL A 89 5.51 -7.68 -11.52
C VAL A 89 4.48 -8.80 -11.73
N LYS A 90 3.84 -9.24 -10.64
CA LYS A 90 2.78 -10.26 -10.66
C LYS A 90 1.66 -9.88 -9.72
N PHE A 91 0.42 -10.25 -10.08
CA PHE A 91 -0.76 -9.97 -9.28
C PHE A 91 -1.54 -11.24 -8.97
N PHE A 92 -1.98 -11.38 -7.72
CA PHE A 92 -2.75 -12.53 -7.25
C PHE A 92 -4.02 -12.11 -6.54
N GLU A 93 -5.10 -12.88 -6.77
CA GLU A 93 -6.31 -12.82 -5.97
C GLU A 93 -6.07 -13.62 -4.70
N GLU A 94 -5.71 -12.95 -3.61
CA GLU A 94 -5.33 -13.63 -2.37
C GLU A 94 -5.59 -12.77 -1.14
N ASN A 95 -6.03 -13.45 -0.07
CA ASN A 95 -6.04 -12.89 1.27
C ASN A 95 -4.69 -13.20 1.93
N LEU A 96 -4.01 -12.19 2.44
CA LEU A 96 -2.66 -12.29 3.00
C LEU A 96 -2.52 -13.20 4.24
N LEU A 97 -3.63 -13.67 4.77
CA LEU A 97 -3.61 -14.66 5.86
C LEU A 97 -3.18 -16.07 5.40
N HIS A 98 -2.89 -16.26 4.11
CA HIS A 98 -2.44 -17.54 3.53
C HIS A 98 -1.14 -17.36 2.72
N PRO A 99 0.02 -17.32 3.41
CA PRO A 99 1.31 -16.93 2.79
C PRO A 99 1.99 -18.00 1.94
N ASP A 100 1.35 -19.12 1.65
CA ASP A 100 1.98 -20.28 1.00
C ASP A 100 2.55 -20.03 -0.40
N ARG A 101 2.16 -18.93 -1.04
CA ARG A 101 2.56 -18.58 -2.42
C ARG A 101 3.70 -17.58 -2.52
N VAL A 102 4.07 -16.93 -1.43
CA VAL A 102 5.06 -15.85 -1.48
C VAL A 102 6.23 -16.19 -0.57
N GLN A 103 7.38 -16.46 -1.17
CA GLN A 103 8.63 -16.77 -0.47
C GLN A 103 9.68 -15.69 -0.70
N ASN A 104 10.61 -15.54 0.23
CA ASN A 104 11.73 -14.60 0.13
C ASN A 104 11.30 -13.13 -0.04
N ILE A 105 10.33 -12.67 0.75
CA ILE A 105 9.90 -11.28 0.76
C ILE A 105 10.86 -10.46 1.61
N ASP A 106 11.39 -9.37 1.03
CA ASP A 106 12.27 -8.44 1.72
C ASP A 106 11.54 -7.19 2.21
N CYS A 107 10.45 -6.83 1.53
CA CYS A 107 9.69 -5.62 1.80
C CYS A 107 8.18 -5.88 1.67
N ILE A 108 7.40 -5.42 2.64
CA ILE A 108 5.92 -5.48 2.59
C ILE A 108 5.36 -4.06 2.65
N LEU A 109 4.39 -3.78 1.78
CA LEU A 109 3.69 -2.50 1.71
C LEU A 109 2.26 -2.67 2.21
N LEU A 110 1.81 -1.72 3.05
CA LEU A 110 0.42 -1.53 3.46
C LEU A 110 0.03 -0.09 3.13
N ILE A 111 -0.56 0.12 1.96
CA ILE A 111 -0.86 1.45 1.44
C ILE A 111 -2.37 1.69 1.40
N ASP A 112 -2.87 2.57 2.27
CA ASP A 112 -4.30 2.88 2.42
C ASP A 112 -5.16 1.62 2.69
N LEU A 113 -4.67 0.70 3.52
CA LEU A 113 -5.32 -0.57 3.77
C LEU A 113 -5.86 -0.70 5.19
N LEU A 114 -5.06 -0.32 6.22
CA LEU A 114 -5.37 -0.67 7.60
C LEU A 114 -6.69 -0.09 8.09
N HIS A 115 -7.06 1.10 7.62
CA HIS A 115 -8.33 1.72 8.01
C HIS A 115 -9.58 1.00 7.46
N HIS A 116 -9.42 0.07 6.51
CA HIS A 116 -10.51 -0.81 6.04
C HIS A 116 -10.60 -2.13 6.81
N VAL A 117 -9.61 -2.43 7.64
CA VAL A 117 -9.49 -3.70 8.38
C VAL A 117 -9.86 -3.48 9.84
N SER A 118 -10.65 -4.40 10.45
CA SER A 118 -11.00 -4.30 11.87
C SER A 118 -9.76 -4.32 12.76
N TYR A 119 -9.83 -3.70 13.96
CA TYR A 119 -8.66 -3.63 14.85
C TYR A 119 -8.09 -5.01 15.24
N GLU A 120 -8.94 -6.01 15.35
CA GLU A 120 -8.54 -7.38 15.60
C GLU A 120 -7.75 -7.94 14.42
N GLN A 121 -8.32 -7.84 13.22
CA GLN A 121 -7.67 -8.27 11.98
C GLN A 121 -6.40 -7.47 11.65
N GLN A 122 -6.33 -6.15 12.01
CA GLN A 122 -5.09 -5.39 11.88
C GLN A 122 -3.97 -6.02 12.71
N SER A 123 -4.28 -6.46 13.94
CA SER A 123 -3.29 -7.09 14.82
C SER A 123 -2.81 -8.43 14.27
N GLU A 124 -3.73 -9.25 13.76
CA GLU A 124 -3.41 -10.54 13.10
C GLU A 124 -2.58 -10.34 11.84
N LEU A 125 -2.96 -9.38 10.98
CA LEU A 125 -2.24 -9.04 9.77
C LEU A 125 -0.80 -8.59 10.08
N LEU A 126 -0.62 -7.68 11.05
CA LEU A 126 0.71 -7.20 11.43
C LEU A 126 1.58 -8.31 12.04
N ALA A 127 1.01 -9.23 12.81
CA ALA A 127 1.72 -10.40 13.34
C ALA A 127 2.13 -11.37 12.22
N THR A 128 1.24 -11.61 11.25
CA THR A 128 1.54 -12.41 10.05
C THR A 128 2.67 -11.78 9.25
N ILE A 129 2.61 -10.47 9.00
CA ILE A 129 3.67 -9.71 8.30
C ILE A 129 5.00 -9.82 9.03
N TYR A 130 4.99 -9.71 10.38
CA TYR A 130 6.20 -9.90 11.16
C TYR A 130 6.80 -11.29 10.98
N SER A 131 5.97 -12.34 10.92
CA SER A 131 6.44 -13.71 10.69
C SER A 131 7.03 -13.93 9.29
N LEU A 132 6.45 -13.30 8.26
CA LEU A 132 6.86 -13.44 6.85
C LEU A 132 8.18 -12.75 6.54
N LEU A 133 8.42 -11.58 7.13
CA LEU A 133 9.64 -10.83 6.86
C LEU A 133 10.86 -11.51 7.52
N PRO A 134 12.01 -11.59 6.83
CA PRO A 134 13.28 -11.97 7.44
C PRO A 134 13.77 -10.89 8.41
N ASN A 135 14.76 -11.20 9.25
CA ASN A 135 15.48 -10.19 10.02
C ASN A 135 16.11 -9.17 9.06
N GLY A 136 15.96 -7.89 9.36
CA GLY A 136 16.33 -6.79 8.46
C GLY A 136 15.31 -6.48 7.38
N GLY A 137 14.24 -7.28 7.24
CA GLY A 137 13.14 -7.04 6.30
C GLY A 137 12.38 -5.75 6.63
N THR A 138 11.79 -5.13 5.62
CA THR A 138 11.20 -3.79 5.71
C THR A 138 9.67 -3.87 5.63
N LEU A 139 8.99 -3.18 6.54
CA LEU A 139 7.55 -2.91 6.48
C LEU A 139 7.35 -1.41 6.21
N ILE A 140 6.57 -1.08 5.18
CA ILE A 140 6.21 0.28 4.83
C ILE A 140 4.70 0.43 4.98
N ILE A 141 4.28 1.39 5.81
CA ILE A 141 2.87 1.70 6.05
C ILE A 141 2.61 3.14 5.64
N LYS A 142 1.69 3.35 4.71
CA LYS A 142 1.08 4.65 4.44
C LYS A 142 -0.40 4.54 4.72
N ASP A 143 -0.90 5.37 5.64
CA ASP A 143 -2.31 5.33 5.99
C ASP A 143 -2.80 6.70 6.48
N LEU A 144 -4.09 6.77 6.80
CA LEU A 144 -4.75 7.95 7.31
C LEU A 144 -4.51 8.13 8.81
N ASP A 145 -4.19 9.36 9.23
CA ASP A 145 -4.15 9.73 10.65
C ASP A 145 -5.52 10.29 11.08
N ASN A 146 -5.84 10.13 12.35
CA ASN A 146 -7.04 10.72 12.95
C ASN A 146 -6.83 12.16 13.46
N ARG A 147 -5.69 12.77 13.17
CA ARG A 147 -5.34 14.16 13.53
C ARG A 147 -4.81 14.94 12.33
N PRO A 148 -5.13 16.23 12.20
CA PRO A 148 -6.10 17.01 13.01
C PRO A 148 -7.56 16.63 12.69
N ALA A 149 -8.46 16.91 13.62
CA ALA A 149 -9.86 16.46 13.57
C ALA A 149 -10.60 16.84 12.27
N PHE A 150 -10.38 18.05 11.73
CA PHE A 150 -11.07 18.49 10.52
C PHE A 150 -10.67 17.63 9.29
N LYS A 151 -9.40 17.21 9.17
CA LYS A 151 -8.94 16.30 8.11
C LYS A 151 -9.49 14.88 8.32
N TYR A 152 -9.61 14.44 9.56
CA TYR A 152 -10.25 13.17 9.90
C TYR A 152 -11.70 13.10 9.43
N TYR A 153 -12.50 14.12 9.70
CA TYR A 153 -13.90 14.15 9.24
C TYR A 153 -14.00 14.23 7.71
N TRP A 154 -13.09 14.95 7.06
CA TRP A 154 -13.01 14.98 5.61
C TRP A 154 -12.69 13.60 5.04
N ASN A 155 -11.68 12.92 5.59
CA ASN A 155 -11.32 11.55 5.20
C ASN A 155 -12.51 10.60 5.36
N LEU A 156 -13.22 10.68 6.49
CA LEU A 156 -14.39 9.84 6.76
C LEU A 156 -15.50 10.02 5.72
N ILE A 157 -15.78 11.27 5.32
CA ILE A 157 -16.80 11.58 4.31
C ILE A 157 -16.36 11.06 2.94
N HIS A 158 -15.11 11.36 2.56
CA HIS A 158 -14.56 10.94 1.27
C HIS A 158 -14.54 9.41 1.12
N ASP A 159 -14.01 8.69 2.11
CA ASP A 159 -13.95 7.24 2.07
C ASP A 159 -15.32 6.58 2.01
N LYS A 160 -16.29 7.08 2.76
CA LYS A 160 -17.68 6.61 2.64
C LYS A 160 -18.29 6.83 1.27
N LEU A 161 -17.94 7.91 0.59
CA LEU A 161 -18.40 8.16 -0.78
C LEU A 161 -17.75 7.24 -1.83
N VAL A 162 -16.48 6.86 -1.60
CA VAL A 162 -15.69 6.05 -2.56
C VAL A 162 -15.86 4.55 -2.33
N THR A 163 -15.90 4.11 -1.07
CA THR A 163 -15.94 2.67 -0.71
C THR A 163 -17.34 2.18 -0.32
N GLY A 164 -18.32 3.10 -0.23
CA GLY A 164 -19.65 2.80 0.29
C GLY A 164 -19.72 2.98 1.81
N PHE A 165 -20.74 2.38 2.43
CA PHE A 165 -20.97 2.52 3.87
C PHE A 165 -20.21 1.50 4.73
N ASP A 166 -19.08 0.97 4.25
CA ASP A 166 -18.25 0.06 5.01
C ASP A 166 -17.73 0.73 6.29
N ARG A 167 -17.59 -0.06 7.34
CA ARG A 167 -17.10 0.43 8.62
C ARG A 167 -15.60 0.71 8.51
N LEU A 168 -15.20 1.93 8.87
CA LEU A 168 -13.80 2.36 8.85
C LEU A 168 -13.21 2.30 10.27
N TYR A 169 -11.95 1.89 10.37
CA TYR A 169 -11.23 1.65 11.62
C TYR A 169 -9.95 2.47 11.69
N PHE A 170 -10.12 3.79 11.81
CA PHE A 170 -8.99 4.71 11.88
C PHE A 170 -8.18 4.54 13.16
N SER A 171 -6.88 4.47 13.02
CA SER A 171 -5.92 4.50 14.12
C SER A 171 -5.00 5.71 13.97
N SER A 172 -4.61 6.34 15.09
CA SER A 172 -3.57 7.36 15.02
C SER A 172 -2.24 6.74 14.62
N ALA A 173 -1.42 7.52 13.89
CA ALA A 173 -0.05 7.13 13.57
C ALA A 173 0.75 6.70 14.81
N LEU A 174 0.54 7.40 15.96
CA LEU A 174 1.17 7.04 17.23
C LEU A 174 0.73 5.65 17.75
N LYS A 175 -0.56 5.31 17.61
CA LYS A 175 -1.06 3.98 18.02
C LYS A 175 -0.49 2.90 17.12
N GLN A 176 -0.47 3.11 15.82
CA GLN A 176 0.11 2.16 14.86
C GLN A 176 1.62 1.96 15.11
N ARG A 177 2.35 3.05 15.35
CA ARG A 177 3.75 2.98 15.74
C ARG A 177 3.96 2.06 16.94
N LYS A 178 3.21 2.28 18.03
CA LYS A 178 3.31 1.44 19.25
C LYS A 178 2.99 -0.03 18.96
N ASN A 179 1.99 -0.32 18.11
CA ASN A 179 1.61 -1.68 17.75
C ASN A 179 2.76 -2.42 17.04
N ILE A 180 3.41 -1.77 16.06
CA ILE A 180 4.49 -2.40 15.30
C ILE A 180 5.80 -2.48 16.10
N GLU A 181 6.09 -1.48 16.94
CA GLU A 181 7.22 -1.54 17.89
C GLU A 181 7.04 -2.68 18.91
N PHE A 182 5.82 -2.91 19.40
CA PHE A 182 5.49 -4.02 20.29
C PHE A 182 5.72 -5.40 19.66
N LEU A 183 5.52 -5.52 18.34
CA LEU A 183 5.81 -6.74 17.58
C LEU A 183 7.31 -6.99 17.35
N GLY A 184 8.18 -6.02 17.64
CA GLY A 184 9.63 -6.16 17.46
C GLY A 184 10.19 -5.43 16.24
N PHE A 185 9.39 -4.60 15.56
CA PHE A 185 9.91 -3.71 14.53
C PHE A 185 10.57 -2.47 15.14
N LYS A 186 11.60 -1.98 14.47
CA LYS A 186 12.20 -0.66 14.74
C LYS A 186 11.78 0.33 13.67
N ILE A 187 11.17 1.45 14.06
CA ILE A 187 10.87 2.54 13.12
C ILE A 187 12.19 3.19 12.69
N THR A 188 12.43 3.20 11.39
CA THR A 188 13.63 3.78 10.79
C THR A 188 13.35 5.11 10.11
N ASP A 189 12.12 5.34 9.66
CA ASP A 189 11.69 6.61 9.09
C ASP A 189 10.20 6.86 9.38
N TYR A 190 9.84 8.12 9.54
CA TYR A 190 8.47 8.57 9.75
C TYR A 190 8.28 9.98 9.22
N SER A 191 7.30 10.17 8.37
CA SER A 191 6.90 11.48 7.88
C SER A 191 5.37 11.65 7.91
N GLN A 192 4.94 12.88 8.19
CA GLN A 192 3.56 13.29 7.91
C GLN A 192 3.52 13.87 6.51
N ILE A 193 2.65 13.31 5.67
CA ILE A 193 2.48 13.79 4.31
C ILE A 193 1.64 15.05 4.34
N ASN A 194 2.21 16.15 3.87
CA ASN A 194 1.54 17.44 3.88
C ASN A 194 0.55 17.55 2.72
N HIS A 195 -0.71 17.23 3.02
CA HIS A 195 -1.83 17.41 2.09
C HIS A 195 -2.87 18.36 2.70
N PRO A 196 -3.46 19.32 1.95
CA PRO A 196 -4.37 20.32 2.52
C PRO A 196 -5.63 19.72 3.18
N PHE A 197 -6.16 18.63 2.61
CA PHE A 197 -7.42 18.03 3.05
C PHE A 197 -7.25 16.69 3.77
N TYR A 198 -6.14 15.97 3.58
CA TYR A 198 -5.94 14.64 4.13
C TYR A 198 -4.83 14.63 5.19
N ALA A 199 -5.08 13.89 6.25
CA ALA A 199 -4.07 13.60 7.25
C ALA A 199 -3.47 12.23 6.94
N HIS A 200 -2.29 12.21 6.34
CA HIS A 200 -1.59 10.98 5.98
C HIS A 200 -0.26 10.88 6.72
N TYR A 201 0.17 9.67 6.98
CA TYR A 201 1.52 9.39 7.44
C TYR A 201 2.16 8.30 6.56
N LEU A 202 3.47 8.35 6.47
CA LEU A 202 4.31 7.32 5.89
C LEU A 202 5.31 6.87 6.97
N MET A 203 5.40 5.57 7.18
CA MET A 203 6.21 4.96 8.21
C MET A 203 7.00 3.80 7.61
N VAL A 204 8.31 3.79 7.84
CA VAL A 204 9.20 2.70 7.46
C VAL A 204 9.70 2.03 8.73
N ALA A 205 9.55 0.73 8.80
CA ALA A 205 9.96 -0.08 9.93
C ALA A 205 10.80 -1.27 9.49
N ARG A 206 11.79 -1.66 10.27
CA ARG A 206 12.61 -2.85 10.04
C ARG A 206 12.40 -3.89 11.13
N LYS A 207 12.29 -5.14 10.72
CA LYS A 207 12.32 -6.28 11.64
C LYS A 207 13.74 -6.43 12.19
N MET A 208 13.83 -6.47 13.51
CA MET A 208 15.14 -6.59 14.21
C MET A 208 15.52 -8.06 14.40
#